data_d51a02b1a3c10debb708224c507bb86c
#
_entry.id   d51a02b1a3c10debb708224c507bb86c
#
_cell.length_a   1.000
_cell.length_b   1.000
_cell.length_c   1.000
_cell.angle_alpha   90.00
_cell.angle_beta   90.00
_cell.angle_gamma   90.00
#
_symmetry.space_group_name_H-M   'P 1'
#
loop_
_entity.id
_entity.type
_entity.pdbx_description
1 polymer ?
#
loop_
_entity_poly.entity_id
_entity_poly.type
_entity_poly.pdbx_seq_one_letter_code
_entity_poly.pdbx_strand_id
1 'polypeptide(L)'
;EMCIRDRSGDEAEAQRILSEVADLGAQIFEMEKKTDALLSERDSVRMSIPNLLHPDVPSGADESGNTKHSLHGEKPSFDFEPKTHNELIEENKWVDLERAAKITGSRFYFLKGDLARLEMALQSYAVDFIQQRGFTFVQPPVMMNRAAYEGVTDLSDFETVMYGIDPDGYYMIATSEHPLTAMYLSLIHI
;
A
#
# COMPACT_ATOMS: atom_id res chain seq x y z
N GLU A 1 -27.93 -29.64 -33.83
CA GLU A 1 -28.84 -29.26 -34.95
C GLU A 1 -28.06 -29.06 -36.25
N MET A 2 -26.92 -28.38 -36.29
CA MET A 2 -26.09 -28.14 -37.48
C MET A 2 -25.67 -29.42 -38.21
N CYS A 3 -25.27 -30.45 -37.47
CA CYS A 3 -24.88 -31.75 -38.07
C CYS A 3 -26.04 -32.57 -38.67
N ILE A 4 -27.30 -32.27 -38.32
CA ILE A 4 -28.49 -32.94 -38.85
C ILE A 4 -28.95 -32.27 -40.14
N ARG A 5 -28.87 -30.93 -40.22
CA ARG A 5 -29.26 -30.17 -41.43
C ARG A 5 -28.26 -30.26 -42.56
N ASP A 6 -26.96 -30.34 -42.25
CA ASP A 6 -25.92 -30.60 -43.27
C ASP A 6 -26.16 -31.93 -44.02
N ARG A 7 -26.71 -32.94 -43.35
CA ARG A 7 -27.11 -34.22 -44.01
C ARG A 7 -28.35 -34.08 -44.91
N SER A 8 -29.14 -33.03 -44.80
CA SER A 8 -30.30 -32.80 -45.65
C SER A 8 -30.00 -32.06 -46.94
N GLY A 9 -28.78 -31.58 -47.14
CA GLY A 9 -28.33 -30.87 -48.35
C GLY A 9 -28.87 -29.47 -48.51
N ASP A 10 -29.39 -28.86 -47.44
CA ASP A 10 -29.89 -27.49 -47.45
C ASP A 10 -28.73 -26.49 -47.21
N GLU A 11 -27.96 -26.24 -48.27
CA GLU A 11 -26.81 -25.30 -48.25
C GLU A 11 -27.19 -23.86 -47.85
N ALA A 12 -28.38 -23.41 -48.21
CA ALA A 12 -28.84 -22.04 -47.94
C ALA A 12 -29.07 -21.85 -46.43
N GLU A 13 -29.66 -22.85 -45.75
CA GLU A 13 -29.89 -22.79 -44.32
C GLU A 13 -28.57 -22.97 -43.55
N ALA A 14 -27.65 -23.81 -44.02
CA ALA A 14 -26.32 -23.93 -43.44
C ALA A 14 -25.52 -22.61 -43.49
N GLN A 15 -25.57 -21.92 -44.67
CA GLN A 15 -24.91 -20.64 -44.86
C GLN A 15 -25.51 -19.55 -43.96
N ARG A 16 -26.83 -19.54 -43.77
CA ARG A 16 -27.52 -18.60 -42.87
C ARG A 16 -27.07 -18.83 -41.42
N ILE A 17 -27.05 -20.06 -40.95
CA ILE A 17 -26.60 -20.39 -39.59
C ILE A 17 -25.13 -20.03 -39.36
N LEU A 18 -24.26 -20.25 -40.36
CA LEU A 18 -22.86 -19.88 -40.27
C LEU A 18 -22.69 -18.35 -40.18
N SER A 19 -23.48 -17.57 -40.92
CA SER A 19 -23.48 -16.11 -40.83
C SER A 19 -23.96 -15.62 -39.45
N GLU A 20 -25.07 -16.20 -38.94
CA GLU A 20 -25.59 -15.86 -37.62
C GLU A 20 -24.55 -16.18 -36.50
N VAL A 21 -23.87 -17.31 -36.61
CA VAL A 21 -22.81 -17.68 -35.63
C VAL A 21 -21.60 -16.75 -35.71
N ALA A 22 -21.22 -16.33 -36.94
CA ALA A 22 -20.12 -15.38 -37.10
C ALA A 22 -20.50 -13.99 -36.52
N ASP A 23 -21.72 -13.53 -36.75
CA ASP A 23 -22.22 -12.28 -36.18
C ASP A 23 -22.29 -12.33 -34.64
N LEU A 24 -22.75 -13.45 -34.07
CA LEU A 24 -22.76 -13.66 -32.63
C LEU A 24 -21.36 -13.61 -32.05
N GLY A 25 -20.37 -14.23 -32.70
CA GLY A 25 -18.97 -14.20 -32.29
C GLY A 25 -18.42 -12.78 -32.22
N ALA A 26 -18.71 -11.94 -33.22
CA ALA A 26 -18.32 -10.54 -33.24
C ALA A 26 -19.02 -9.74 -32.12
N GLN A 27 -20.31 -9.97 -31.91
CA GLN A 27 -21.05 -9.31 -30.84
C GLN A 27 -20.52 -9.69 -29.44
N ILE A 28 -20.21 -10.96 -29.20
CA ILE A 28 -19.62 -11.43 -27.94
C ILE A 28 -18.30 -10.73 -27.70
N PHE A 29 -17.41 -10.69 -28.69
CA PHE A 29 -16.11 -10.01 -28.56
C PHE A 29 -16.24 -8.53 -28.23
N GLU A 30 -17.14 -7.82 -28.90
CA GLU A 30 -17.37 -6.39 -28.58
C GLU A 30 -18.00 -6.19 -27.20
N MET A 31 -18.88 -7.11 -26.76
CA MET A 31 -19.46 -7.04 -25.42
C MET A 31 -18.43 -7.36 -24.34
N GLU A 32 -17.55 -8.34 -24.54
CA GLU A 32 -16.44 -8.63 -23.63
C GLU A 32 -15.51 -7.44 -23.47
N LYS A 33 -15.08 -6.85 -24.59
CA LYS A 33 -14.25 -5.65 -24.59
C LYS A 33 -14.90 -4.47 -23.84
N LYS A 34 -16.20 -4.27 -24.05
CA LYS A 34 -16.96 -3.24 -23.33
C LYS A 34 -17.06 -3.55 -21.84
N THR A 35 -17.25 -4.80 -21.49
CA THR A 35 -17.31 -5.26 -20.11
C THR A 35 -15.99 -5.00 -19.40
N ASP A 36 -14.87 -5.37 -20.03
CA ASP A 36 -13.53 -5.15 -19.48
C ASP A 36 -13.24 -3.66 -19.27
N ALA A 37 -13.63 -2.81 -20.23
CA ALA A 37 -13.50 -1.36 -20.09
C ALA A 37 -14.33 -0.81 -18.91
N LEU A 38 -15.57 -1.25 -18.75
CA LEU A 38 -16.46 -0.83 -17.66
C LEU A 38 -15.97 -1.35 -16.30
N LEU A 39 -15.40 -2.57 -16.26
CA LEU A 39 -14.79 -3.13 -15.04
C LEU A 39 -13.57 -2.31 -14.62
N SER A 40 -12.72 -1.94 -15.58
CA SER A 40 -11.55 -1.09 -15.34
C SER A 40 -11.95 0.30 -14.81
N GLU A 41 -12.96 0.93 -15.44
CA GLU A 41 -13.49 2.22 -14.98
C GLU A 41 -14.11 2.12 -13.58
N ARG A 42 -14.93 1.11 -13.34
CA ARG A 42 -15.51 0.84 -12.01
C ARG A 42 -14.41 0.69 -10.96
N ASP A 43 -13.39 -0.11 -11.24
CA ASP A 43 -12.33 -0.38 -10.28
C ASP A 43 -11.47 0.86 -10.02
N SER A 44 -11.22 1.68 -11.04
CA SER A 44 -10.55 2.97 -10.88
C SER A 44 -11.34 3.89 -9.93
N VAL A 45 -12.65 4.02 -10.12
CA VAL A 45 -13.51 4.81 -9.22
C VAL A 45 -13.54 4.22 -7.82
N ARG A 46 -13.68 2.89 -7.71
CA ARG A 46 -13.71 2.19 -6.41
C ARG A 46 -12.43 2.42 -5.61
N MET A 47 -11.28 2.40 -6.26
CA MET A 47 -9.97 2.61 -5.61
C MET A 47 -9.78 4.05 -5.10
N SER A 48 -10.52 5.02 -5.65
CA SER A 48 -10.47 6.42 -5.20
C SER A 48 -11.43 6.73 -4.04
N ILE A 49 -12.29 5.80 -3.64
CA ILE A 49 -13.23 5.99 -2.53
C ILE A 49 -12.49 5.85 -1.20
N PRO A 50 -12.46 6.90 -0.35
CA PRO A 50 -11.82 6.83 0.96
C PRO A 50 -12.53 5.86 1.90
N ASN A 51 -11.80 5.35 2.89
CA ASN A 51 -12.34 4.47 3.90
C ASN A 51 -13.33 5.19 4.82
N LEU A 52 -14.22 4.43 5.44
CA LEU A 52 -15.15 4.94 6.45
C LEU A 52 -14.39 5.35 7.71
N LEU A 53 -14.70 6.53 8.21
CA LEU A 53 -14.12 7.03 9.45
C LEU A 53 -14.83 6.40 10.66
N HIS A 54 -14.08 6.17 11.74
CA HIS A 54 -14.66 5.76 13.01
C HIS A 54 -15.57 6.87 13.55
N PRO A 55 -16.70 6.56 14.21
CA PRO A 55 -17.64 7.58 14.74
C PRO A 55 -17.02 8.61 15.68
N ASP A 56 -15.93 8.23 16.39
CA ASP A 56 -15.23 9.13 17.31
C ASP A 56 -14.28 10.11 16.63
N VAL A 57 -14.06 9.98 15.31
CA VAL A 57 -13.23 10.92 14.56
C VAL A 57 -13.99 12.20 14.32
N PRO A 58 -13.53 13.36 14.83
CA PRO A 58 -14.21 14.63 14.63
C PRO A 58 -14.18 15.05 13.17
N SER A 59 -15.24 15.66 12.71
CA SER A 59 -15.30 16.28 11.39
C SER A 59 -14.53 17.60 11.40
N GLY A 60 -13.61 17.78 10.45
CA GLY A 60 -12.79 18.99 10.35
C GLY A 60 -12.16 19.12 8.96
N ALA A 61 -11.78 20.34 8.59
CA ALA A 61 -11.10 20.60 7.32
C ALA A 61 -9.58 20.30 7.40
N ASP A 62 -9.02 20.39 8.58
CA ASP A 62 -7.60 20.18 8.86
C ASP A 62 -7.36 19.75 10.33
N GLU A 63 -6.11 19.68 10.74
CA GLU A 63 -5.67 19.26 12.09
C GLU A 63 -6.19 20.16 13.22
N SER A 64 -6.62 21.41 12.94
CA SER A 64 -7.21 22.30 13.95
C SER A 64 -8.55 21.78 14.49
N GLY A 65 -9.22 20.92 13.73
CA GLY A 65 -10.45 20.22 14.13
C GLY A 65 -10.21 19.02 15.07
N ASN A 66 -8.97 18.61 15.30
CA ASN A 66 -8.65 17.48 16.16
C ASN A 66 -9.00 17.74 17.62
N THR A 67 -9.61 16.75 18.26
CA THR A 67 -9.93 16.81 19.70
C THR A 67 -8.99 15.90 20.48
N LYS A 68 -8.54 16.40 21.65
CA LYS A 68 -7.69 15.60 22.53
C LYS A 68 -8.53 14.51 23.21
N HIS A 69 -8.26 13.27 22.86
CA HIS A 69 -8.98 12.11 23.40
C HIS A 69 -8.58 11.82 24.87
N SER A 70 -7.29 11.80 25.17
CA SER A 70 -6.80 11.52 26.53
C SER A 70 -5.41 12.14 26.76
N LEU A 71 -5.08 12.33 28.03
CA LEU A 71 -3.75 12.74 28.49
C LEU A 71 -3.29 11.75 29.55
N HIS A 72 -2.05 11.27 29.43
CA HIS A 72 -1.43 10.37 30.38
C HIS A 72 -0.14 10.97 30.92
N GLY A 73 -0.02 11.00 32.24
CA GLY A 73 1.11 11.59 32.93
C GLY A 73 1.10 13.11 32.97
N GLU A 74 2.07 13.67 33.63
CA GLU A 74 2.27 15.11 33.75
C GLU A 74 3.44 15.56 32.86
N LYS A 75 3.33 16.72 32.23
CA LYS A 75 4.42 17.31 31.47
C LYS A 75 5.54 17.70 32.45
N PRO A 76 6.77 17.18 32.30
CA PRO A 76 7.87 17.58 33.16
C PRO A 76 8.17 19.06 33.05
N SER A 77 8.47 19.70 34.19
CA SER A 77 8.97 21.06 34.24
C SER A 77 10.47 21.03 34.53
N PHE A 78 11.23 21.72 33.71
CA PHE A 78 12.67 21.85 33.88
C PHE A 78 13.02 23.21 34.41
N ASP A 79 14.04 23.32 35.25
CA ASP A 79 14.64 24.57 35.78
C ASP A 79 15.74 25.11 34.83
N PHE A 80 15.93 24.46 33.68
CA PHE A 80 16.85 24.85 32.61
C PHE A 80 16.12 24.82 31.27
N GLU A 81 16.67 25.46 30.25
CA GLU A 81 16.17 25.37 28.88
C GLU A 81 16.62 24.09 28.26
N PRO A 82 15.68 23.15 27.95
CA PRO A 82 16.02 21.86 27.38
C PRO A 82 16.49 22.02 25.92
N LYS A 83 17.60 21.39 25.59
CA LYS A 83 18.13 21.32 24.22
C LYS A 83 17.19 20.53 23.31
N THR A 84 17.12 20.95 22.08
CA THR A 84 16.42 20.20 21.03
C THR A 84 17.17 18.89 20.73
N HIS A 85 16.46 17.93 20.12
CA HIS A 85 17.11 16.68 19.69
C HIS A 85 18.25 16.91 18.69
N ASN A 86 18.15 17.94 17.83
CA ASN A 86 19.22 18.29 16.89
C ASN A 86 20.49 18.75 17.60
N GLU A 87 20.35 19.64 18.59
CA GLU A 87 21.49 20.11 19.41
C GLU A 87 22.15 18.94 20.15
N LEU A 88 21.34 18.01 20.71
CA LEU A 88 21.86 16.84 21.41
C LEU A 88 22.64 15.88 20.50
N ILE A 89 22.15 15.62 19.30
CA ILE A 89 22.84 14.71 18.36
C ILE A 89 24.10 15.34 17.78
N GLU A 90 24.13 16.64 17.56
CA GLU A 90 25.32 17.36 17.07
C GLU A 90 26.42 17.41 18.13
N GLU A 91 26.11 17.82 19.36
CA GLU A 91 27.07 17.87 20.46
C GLU A 91 27.71 16.54 20.77
N ASN A 92 26.92 15.46 20.75
CA ASN A 92 27.39 14.13 21.05
C ASN A 92 27.96 13.38 19.82
N LYS A 93 27.85 13.96 18.63
CA LYS A 93 28.27 13.34 17.37
C LYS A 93 27.65 11.95 17.11
N TRP A 94 26.44 11.78 17.58
CA TRP A 94 25.70 10.50 17.47
C TRP A 94 25.11 10.27 16.07
N VAL A 95 25.02 11.32 15.26
CA VAL A 95 24.48 11.26 13.89
C VAL A 95 25.49 11.87 12.91
N ASP A 96 25.48 11.36 11.68
CA ASP A 96 26.26 11.90 10.57
C ASP A 96 25.33 12.18 9.40
N LEU A 97 24.87 13.39 9.29
CA LEU A 97 23.96 13.84 8.24
C LEU A 97 24.72 14.17 6.95
N GLU A 98 25.91 14.74 7.07
CA GLU A 98 26.72 15.18 5.93
C GLU A 98 27.11 14.00 5.05
N ARG A 99 27.66 12.94 5.66
CA ARG A 99 28.05 11.75 4.91
C ARG A 99 26.84 10.98 4.36
N ALA A 100 25.73 10.96 5.08
CA ALA A 100 24.50 10.35 4.59
C ALA A 100 23.96 11.10 3.37
N ALA A 101 23.91 12.44 3.42
CA ALA A 101 23.48 13.26 2.29
C ALA A 101 24.36 13.07 1.04
N LYS A 102 25.66 12.85 1.23
CA LYS A 102 26.60 12.60 0.14
C LYS A 102 26.32 11.31 -0.64
N ILE A 103 25.81 10.24 0.02
CA ILE A 103 25.65 8.92 -0.59
C ILE A 103 24.20 8.60 -0.97
N THR A 104 23.22 9.21 -0.28
CA THR A 104 21.80 8.90 -0.46
C THR A 104 20.91 10.12 -0.68
N GLY A 105 21.45 11.32 -0.56
CA GLY A 105 20.69 12.56 -0.64
C GLY A 105 20.13 13.01 0.71
N SER A 106 19.21 13.98 0.69
CA SER A 106 18.62 14.56 1.91
C SER A 106 17.70 13.56 2.63
N ARG A 107 17.47 13.79 3.93
CA ARG A 107 16.59 13.01 4.82
C ARG A 107 17.10 11.63 5.20
N PHE A 108 18.36 11.30 4.91
CA PHE A 108 19.03 10.10 5.42
C PHE A 108 20.05 10.47 6.50
N TYR A 109 20.38 9.51 7.33
CA TYR A 109 21.33 9.71 8.43
C TYR A 109 22.07 8.41 8.76
N PHE A 110 23.28 8.54 9.30
CA PHE A 110 23.96 7.46 9.98
C PHE A 110 23.80 7.65 11.49
N LEU A 111 23.22 6.67 12.18
CA LEU A 111 23.31 6.60 13.64
C LEU A 111 24.65 5.99 14.03
N LYS A 112 25.26 6.51 15.09
CA LYS A 112 26.56 6.08 15.56
C LYS A 112 26.59 5.89 17.07
N GLY A 113 27.49 4.98 17.51
CA GLY A 113 27.79 4.79 18.94
C GLY A 113 26.58 4.40 19.78
N ASP A 114 26.38 5.08 20.88
CA ASP A 114 25.35 4.74 21.86
C ASP A 114 23.94 5.01 21.35
N LEU A 115 23.74 5.98 20.46
CA LEU A 115 22.41 6.22 19.87
C LEU A 115 21.99 5.06 18.95
N ALA A 116 22.90 4.51 18.16
CA ALA A 116 22.61 3.34 17.35
C ALA A 116 22.28 2.10 18.23
N ARG A 117 22.98 1.94 19.37
CA ARG A 117 22.68 0.88 20.34
C ARG A 117 21.34 1.08 21.05
N LEU A 118 21.01 2.34 21.38
CA LEU A 118 19.73 2.70 21.98
C LEU A 118 18.56 2.41 21.04
N GLU A 119 18.70 2.71 19.74
CA GLU A 119 17.70 2.38 18.73
C GLU A 119 17.42 0.87 18.68
N MET A 120 18.47 0.04 18.63
CA MET A 120 18.32 -1.42 18.67
C MET A 120 17.68 -1.91 19.96
N ALA A 121 18.03 -1.31 21.10
CA ALA A 121 17.45 -1.66 22.40
C ALA A 121 15.96 -1.31 22.46
N LEU A 122 15.53 -0.18 21.88
CA LEU A 122 14.13 0.20 21.79
C LEU A 122 13.34 -0.75 20.89
N GLN A 123 13.91 -1.20 19.77
CA GLN A 123 13.29 -2.21 18.92
C GLN A 123 13.08 -3.52 19.68
N SER A 124 14.11 -4.02 20.36
CA SER A 124 14.00 -5.24 21.16
C SER A 124 12.96 -5.10 22.27
N TYR A 125 12.97 -3.98 22.99
CA TYR A 125 11.98 -3.70 24.01
C TYR A 125 10.55 -3.68 23.45
N ALA A 126 10.33 -3.05 22.30
CA ALA A 126 9.02 -2.99 21.66
C ALA A 126 8.53 -4.39 21.26
N VAL A 127 9.40 -5.23 20.71
CA VAL A 127 9.08 -6.62 20.36
C VAL A 127 8.65 -7.40 21.61
N ASP A 128 9.44 -7.38 22.68
CA ASP A 128 9.15 -8.10 23.91
C ASP A 128 7.83 -7.60 24.55
N PHE A 129 7.65 -6.29 24.59
CA PHE A 129 6.46 -5.65 25.16
C PHE A 129 5.17 -6.03 24.43
N ILE A 130 5.20 -6.09 23.10
CA ILE A 130 4.03 -6.43 22.27
C ILE A 130 3.78 -7.94 22.28
N GLN A 131 4.81 -8.77 22.24
CA GLN A 131 4.67 -10.23 22.33
C GLN A 131 4.02 -10.67 23.65
N GLN A 132 4.37 -10.04 24.78
CA GLN A 132 3.73 -10.29 26.08
C GLN A 132 2.23 -9.99 26.10
N ARG A 133 1.73 -9.25 25.13
CA ARG A 133 0.29 -8.94 24.92
C ARG A 133 -0.40 -9.86 23.91
N GLY A 134 0.27 -10.94 23.51
CA GLY A 134 -0.28 -11.96 22.62
C GLY A 134 -0.16 -11.64 21.12
N PHE A 135 0.59 -10.59 20.73
CA PHE A 135 0.87 -10.31 19.32
C PHE A 135 2.00 -11.18 18.78
N THR A 136 1.90 -11.59 17.55
CA THR A 136 2.96 -12.30 16.84
C THR A 136 3.89 -11.31 16.16
N PHE A 137 5.19 -11.43 16.42
CA PHE A 137 6.19 -10.65 15.69
C PHE A 137 6.33 -11.18 14.27
N VAL A 138 6.23 -10.30 13.28
CA VAL A 138 6.41 -10.62 11.85
C VAL A 138 7.43 -9.66 11.25
N GLN A 139 8.44 -10.20 10.60
CA GLN A 139 9.39 -9.42 9.80
C GLN A 139 8.99 -9.52 8.32
N PRO A 140 8.39 -8.47 7.75
CA PRO A 140 7.92 -8.49 6.38
C PRO A 140 9.08 -8.33 5.38
N PRO A 141 8.86 -8.68 4.08
CA PRO A 141 9.77 -8.29 3.02
C PRO A 141 9.86 -6.76 2.91
N VAL A 142 11.03 -6.25 2.49
CA VAL A 142 11.30 -4.80 2.35
C VAL A 142 10.85 -4.24 1.00
N MET A 143 10.32 -5.07 0.12
CA MET A 143 9.83 -4.71 -1.21
C MET A 143 8.51 -5.40 -1.50
N MET A 144 7.68 -4.74 -2.30
CA MET A 144 6.41 -5.28 -2.79
C MET A 144 6.28 -5.01 -4.30
N ASN A 145 5.60 -5.92 -5.02
CA ASN A 145 5.22 -5.66 -6.40
C ASN A 145 4.02 -4.69 -6.47
N ARG A 146 3.83 -4.08 -7.64
CA ARG A 146 2.77 -3.09 -7.87
C ARG A 146 1.37 -3.61 -7.51
N ALA A 147 1.02 -4.82 -7.95
CA ALA A 147 -0.31 -5.38 -7.71
C ALA A 147 -0.65 -5.56 -6.23
N ALA A 148 0.34 -5.96 -5.42
CA ALA A 148 0.17 -6.04 -3.97
C ALA A 148 -0.01 -4.66 -3.33
N TYR A 149 0.70 -3.65 -3.82
CA TYR A 149 0.56 -2.27 -3.34
C TYR A 149 -0.83 -1.70 -3.66
N GLU A 150 -1.30 -1.84 -4.89
CA GLU A 150 -2.63 -1.39 -5.32
C GLU A 150 -3.77 -2.00 -4.49
N GLY A 151 -3.54 -3.18 -3.91
CA GLY A 151 -4.49 -3.84 -3.03
C GLY A 151 -4.56 -3.28 -1.61
N VAL A 152 -3.60 -2.47 -1.17
CA VAL A 152 -3.48 -2.01 0.22
C VAL A 152 -3.39 -0.49 0.39
N THR A 153 -3.07 0.25 -0.67
CA THR A 153 -2.98 1.72 -0.64
C THR A 153 -3.30 2.32 -2.00
N ASP A 154 -3.71 3.57 -2.01
CA ASP A 154 -3.88 4.32 -3.24
C ASP A 154 -2.50 4.77 -3.76
N LEU A 155 -2.07 4.17 -4.87
CA LEU A 155 -0.80 4.52 -5.51
C LEU A 155 -0.82 5.92 -6.14
N SER A 156 -1.99 6.47 -6.50
CA SER A 156 -2.07 7.80 -7.09
C SER A 156 -1.53 8.87 -6.16
N ASP A 157 -1.73 8.70 -4.84
CA ASP A 157 -1.24 9.61 -3.82
C ASP A 157 0.20 9.31 -3.40
N PHE A 158 0.62 8.04 -3.43
CA PHE A 158 1.87 7.59 -2.84
C PHE A 158 3.00 7.34 -3.84
N GLU A 159 2.71 7.11 -5.13
CA GLU A 159 3.73 6.73 -6.12
C GLU A 159 4.86 7.78 -6.25
N THR A 160 4.55 9.06 -6.05
CA THR A 160 5.52 10.16 -6.12
C THR A 160 6.51 10.19 -4.95
N VAL A 161 6.18 9.53 -3.84
CA VAL A 161 6.99 9.51 -2.60
C VAL A 161 7.63 8.15 -2.33
N MET A 162 7.33 7.15 -3.16
CA MET A 162 7.87 5.80 -3.05
C MET A 162 9.13 5.64 -3.91
N TYR A 163 10.03 4.77 -3.45
CA TYR A 163 11.20 4.37 -4.22
C TYR A 163 10.84 3.17 -5.10
N GLY A 164 10.66 3.41 -6.39
CA GLY A 164 10.49 2.35 -7.39
C GLY A 164 11.81 1.70 -7.77
N ILE A 165 11.77 0.42 -8.09
CA ILE A 165 12.90 -0.36 -8.59
C ILE A 165 12.56 -0.81 -10.01
N ASP A 166 13.13 -0.12 -11.00
CA ASP A 166 13.00 -0.45 -12.41
C ASP A 166 14.07 -1.48 -12.84
N PRO A 167 13.78 -2.35 -13.83
CA PRO A 167 12.54 -2.48 -14.62
C PRO A 167 11.50 -3.45 -14.02
N ASP A 168 11.71 -3.97 -12.83
CA ASP A 168 10.99 -5.13 -12.30
C ASP A 168 9.60 -4.81 -11.71
N GLY A 169 9.23 -3.52 -11.65
CA GLY A 169 7.94 -3.08 -11.12
C GLY A 169 7.77 -3.31 -9.61
N TYR A 170 8.87 -3.33 -8.86
CA TYR A 170 8.88 -3.37 -7.41
C TYR A 170 9.02 -1.99 -6.80
N TYR A 171 8.55 -1.87 -5.57
CA TYR A 171 8.69 -0.68 -4.74
C TYR A 171 9.27 -1.05 -3.39
N MET A 172 10.15 -0.20 -2.86
CA MET A 172 10.55 -0.28 -1.45
C MET A 172 9.34 0.03 -0.57
N ILE A 173 9.19 -0.71 0.54
CA ILE A 173 8.09 -0.45 1.47
C ILE A 173 8.32 0.88 2.21
N ALA A 174 7.27 1.69 2.31
CA ALA A 174 7.28 2.90 3.12
C ALA A 174 7.03 2.60 4.60
N THR A 175 6.27 1.55 4.88
CA THR A 175 5.90 1.09 6.22
C THR A 175 5.67 -0.43 6.20
N SER A 176 5.81 -1.09 7.35
CA SER A 176 5.49 -2.51 7.50
C SER A 176 3.99 -2.83 7.42
N GLU A 177 3.12 -1.83 7.57
CA GLU A 177 1.66 -1.99 7.45
C GLU A 177 1.26 -2.50 6.06
N HIS A 178 1.91 -2.00 5.00
CA HIS A 178 1.61 -2.40 3.63
C HIS A 178 1.82 -3.90 3.40
N PRO A 179 3.01 -4.49 3.60
CA PRO A 179 3.20 -5.92 3.39
C PRO A 179 2.44 -6.80 4.39
N LEU A 180 2.21 -6.34 5.62
CA LEU A 180 1.40 -7.08 6.59
C LEU A 180 -0.07 -7.13 6.19
N THR A 181 -0.61 -6.06 5.64
CA THR A 181 -1.98 -6.04 5.09
C THR A 181 -2.04 -6.87 3.81
N ALA A 182 -1.05 -6.72 2.93
CA ALA A 182 -0.97 -7.47 1.67
C ALA A 182 -0.82 -8.99 1.88
N MET A 183 -0.24 -9.42 3.00
CA MET A 183 -0.17 -10.83 3.39
C MET A 183 -1.55 -11.50 3.43
N TYR A 184 -2.61 -10.74 3.66
CA TYR A 184 -3.99 -11.21 3.73
C TYR A 184 -4.83 -10.84 2.50
N LEU A 185 -4.22 -10.29 1.44
CA LEU A 185 -4.94 -10.05 0.19
C LEU A 185 -5.45 -11.38 -0.40
N SER A 186 -6.67 -11.33 -0.94
CA SER A 186 -7.29 -12.46 -1.63
C SER A 186 -7.55 -13.71 -0.77
N LEU A 187 -7.64 -13.58 0.54
CA LEU A 187 -8.02 -14.69 1.41
C LEU A 187 -9.50 -15.14 1.25
N ILE A 188 -10.27 -14.46 0.40
CA ILE A 188 -11.67 -14.84 0.09
C ILE A 188 -11.75 -16.25 -0.52
N HIS A 189 -10.65 -16.76 -1.08
CA HIS A 189 -10.57 -18.07 -1.69
C HIS A 189 -9.89 -19.14 -0.82
N ILE A 190 -9.54 -18.81 0.41
CA ILE A 190 -9.01 -19.76 1.40
C ILE A 190 -10.14 -20.19 2.34
#